data_e6e625c96ed3b0ceae7482b112ce5c7d
#
_entry.id   e6e625c96ed3b0ceae7482b112ce5c7d
#
_cell.length_a   1.000
_cell.length_b   1.000
_cell.length_c   1.000
_cell.angle_alpha   90.00
_cell.angle_beta   90.00
_cell.angle_gamma   90.00
#
_symmetry.space_group_name_H-M   'P 1'
#
loop_
_entity.id
_entity.type
_entity.pdbx_description
1 polymer ?
#
loop_
_entity_poly.entity_id
_entity_poly.type
_entity_poly.pdbx_seq_one_letter_code
_entity_poly.pdbx_strand_id
1 'polypeptide(L)'
;MEKTQFDDIRPYNAEEIPAAMVRIANSSSFPLLASYVYPDEPLEAVRKRIADYKTVREFQTETMRIVNERVIEHSIKEFTCSGIDKLSRERHYLFVSNHRDIMLDSSLLQYYFVTQDFETTEITFGANLMINQLVIDIGKCNKMFKVERPGNNIKDFYRSSRHLSDYIRYVITEKGESAWIAQRNGRTKDGNDVTDQGIIKMFCMSCAEDKIKAIDDLHIVPIAVSYEWEPCDVLKTLELYESQFSKYTKKPGEDLNSILTGIVQEKGRVHFELCEPLSYAELSKFDGLTNNDYHKQVARLIDRRIRAAYRLYPNNYIAYDLRYGTTKYKHCYTVAEKEAFLKRLQTLEQYDTCDIDKLKDIFLGIYSNPVNNK
;
A
#
# COMPACT_ATOMS: atom_id res chain seq x y z
N MET A 1 18.78 -27.31 4.08
CA MET A 1 17.86 -26.72 3.07
C MET A 1 18.66 -26.36 1.83
N GLU A 2 18.26 -26.82 0.66
CA GLU A 2 18.82 -26.31 -0.59
C GLU A 2 18.44 -24.82 -0.70
N LYS A 3 19.44 -23.95 -0.98
CA LYS A 3 19.17 -22.54 -1.23
C LYS A 3 18.36 -22.41 -2.51
N THR A 4 17.17 -21.79 -2.40
CA THR A 4 16.40 -21.44 -3.58
C THR A 4 16.96 -20.18 -4.22
N GLN A 5 16.71 -19.99 -5.52
CA GLN A 5 17.14 -18.78 -6.22
C GLN A 5 16.52 -17.48 -5.66
N PHE A 6 15.54 -17.56 -4.74
CA PHE A 6 14.82 -16.42 -4.15
C PHE A 6 15.04 -16.21 -2.66
N ASP A 7 16.03 -16.89 -2.05
CA ASP A 7 16.30 -16.79 -0.60
C ASP A 7 16.67 -15.37 -0.14
N ASP A 8 17.19 -14.56 -1.05
CA ASP A 8 17.56 -13.17 -0.80
C ASP A 8 16.36 -12.21 -0.70
N ILE A 9 15.21 -12.58 -1.29
CA ILE A 9 14.03 -11.70 -1.31
C ILE A 9 12.79 -12.29 -0.63
N ARG A 10 12.57 -13.59 -0.63
CA ARG A 10 11.35 -14.25 -0.13
C ARG A 10 11.04 -13.95 1.35
N PRO A 11 9.77 -14.12 1.79
CA PRO A 11 9.40 -14.21 3.20
C PRO A 11 10.11 -15.38 3.91
N TYR A 12 9.93 -15.51 5.20
CA TYR A 12 10.37 -16.69 5.92
C TYR A 12 9.58 -17.93 5.51
N ASN A 13 10.28 -19.06 5.40
CA ASN A 13 9.66 -20.38 5.31
C ASN A 13 9.13 -20.81 6.69
N ALA A 14 8.26 -21.82 6.72
CA ALA A 14 7.64 -22.31 7.95
C ALA A 14 8.65 -22.64 9.06
N GLU A 15 9.81 -23.20 8.70
CA GLU A 15 10.88 -23.59 9.63
C GLU A 15 11.61 -22.39 10.26
N GLU A 16 11.57 -21.23 9.61
CA GLU A 16 12.23 -19.99 10.08
C GLU A 16 11.34 -19.19 11.04
N ILE A 17 10.01 -19.39 10.99
CA ILE A 17 9.03 -18.63 11.78
C ILE A 17 9.26 -18.78 13.29
N PRO A 18 9.42 -19.98 13.89
CA PRO A 18 9.57 -20.09 15.33
C PRO A 18 10.79 -19.32 15.87
N ALA A 19 11.91 -19.35 15.16
CA ALA A 19 13.10 -18.60 15.56
C ALA A 19 12.89 -17.08 15.46
N ALA A 20 12.18 -16.61 14.44
CA ALA A 20 11.83 -15.19 14.29
C ALA A 20 10.88 -14.72 15.39
N MET A 21 9.89 -15.51 15.77
CA MET A 21 8.94 -15.19 16.86
C MET A 21 9.67 -15.05 18.21
N VAL A 22 10.61 -15.92 18.50
CA VAL A 22 11.46 -15.79 19.69
C VAL A 22 12.28 -14.49 19.66
N ARG A 23 12.83 -14.09 18.51
CA ARG A 23 13.57 -12.81 18.38
C ARG A 23 12.66 -11.62 18.57
N ILE A 24 11.45 -11.63 17.98
CA ILE A 24 10.44 -10.56 18.16
C ILE A 24 10.10 -10.41 19.64
N ALA A 25 9.74 -11.51 20.31
CA ALA A 25 9.36 -11.53 21.72
C ALA A 25 10.46 -11.04 22.66
N ASN A 26 11.73 -11.22 22.28
CA ASN A 26 12.89 -10.82 23.08
C ASN A 26 13.51 -9.49 22.64
N SER A 27 12.91 -8.76 21.68
CA SER A 27 13.44 -7.47 21.26
C SER A 27 13.25 -6.41 22.36
N SER A 28 14.16 -5.43 22.41
CA SER A 28 14.07 -4.30 23.34
C SER A 28 12.81 -3.44 23.15
N SER A 29 12.24 -3.42 21.96
CA SER A 29 11.01 -2.70 21.65
C SER A 29 9.73 -3.50 21.94
N PHE A 30 9.85 -4.78 22.28
CA PHE A 30 8.69 -5.65 22.51
C PHE A 30 7.73 -5.12 23.60
N PRO A 31 8.20 -4.62 24.77
CA PRO A 31 7.29 -4.09 25.78
C PRO A 31 6.38 -2.97 25.26
N LEU A 32 6.93 -2.07 24.43
CA LEU A 32 6.16 -0.97 23.83
C LEU A 32 5.13 -1.50 22.83
N LEU A 33 5.51 -2.45 21.96
CA LEU A 33 4.60 -3.07 21.00
C LEU A 33 3.49 -3.87 21.69
N ALA A 34 3.85 -4.66 22.70
CA ALA A 34 2.90 -5.46 23.47
C ALA A 34 1.89 -4.58 24.21
N SER A 35 2.33 -3.48 24.83
CA SER A 35 1.42 -2.55 25.54
C SER A 35 0.44 -1.85 24.59
N TYR A 36 0.81 -1.60 23.33
CA TYR A 36 -0.08 -1.05 22.33
C TYR A 36 -1.15 -2.05 21.88
N VAL A 37 -0.72 -3.29 21.62
CA VAL A 37 -1.61 -4.34 21.09
C VAL A 37 -2.47 -4.97 22.17
N TYR A 38 -1.90 -5.22 23.35
CA TYR A 38 -2.50 -5.95 24.48
C TYR A 38 -2.36 -5.16 25.80
N PRO A 39 -2.98 -3.97 25.91
CA PRO A 39 -2.78 -3.08 27.07
C PRO A 39 -3.20 -3.70 28.40
N ASP A 40 -4.17 -4.62 28.39
CA ASP A 40 -4.77 -5.22 29.57
C ASP A 40 -4.15 -6.59 29.95
N GLU A 41 -3.15 -7.06 29.18
CA GLU A 41 -2.54 -8.37 29.42
C GLU A 41 -1.15 -8.23 30.07
N PRO A 42 -0.77 -9.16 30.98
CA PRO A 42 0.57 -9.17 31.54
C PRO A 42 1.64 -9.38 30.46
N LEU A 43 2.65 -8.52 30.44
CA LEU A 43 3.73 -8.53 29.42
C LEU A 43 4.36 -9.91 29.19
N GLU A 44 4.62 -10.64 30.28
CA GLU A 44 5.26 -11.96 30.19
C GLU A 44 4.34 -13.04 29.60
N ALA A 45 3.02 -12.91 29.78
CA ALA A 45 2.03 -13.78 29.13
C ALA A 45 2.01 -13.55 27.62
N VAL A 46 2.00 -12.26 27.21
CA VAL A 46 2.07 -11.87 25.79
C VAL A 46 3.40 -12.32 25.17
N ARG A 47 4.52 -12.10 25.88
CA ARG A 47 5.86 -12.53 25.43
C ARG A 47 5.91 -14.03 25.16
N LYS A 48 5.42 -14.85 26.10
CA LYS A 48 5.39 -16.30 25.96
C LYS A 48 4.52 -16.70 24.77
N ARG A 49 3.31 -16.15 24.67
CA ARG A 49 2.40 -16.44 23.55
C ARG A 49 3.02 -16.15 22.19
N ILE A 50 3.63 -14.97 22.01
CA ILE A 50 4.30 -14.60 20.75
C ILE A 50 5.50 -15.53 20.46
N ALA A 51 6.31 -15.85 21.47
CA ALA A 51 7.44 -16.75 21.29
C ALA A 51 7.03 -18.19 20.93
N ASP A 52 5.84 -18.61 21.30
CA ASP A 52 5.32 -19.95 21.06
C ASP A 52 4.67 -20.14 19.67
N TYR A 53 4.42 -19.07 18.90
CA TYR A 53 3.87 -19.19 17.54
C TYR A 53 4.78 -19.98 16.62
N LYS A 54 4.20 -20.85 15.81
CA LYS A 54 4.90 -21.75 14.88
C LYS A 54 4.62 -21.44 13.42
N THR A 55 3.54 -20.69 13.15
CA THR A 55 3.07 -20.44 11.79
C THR A 55 2.83 -18.96 11.54
N VAL A 56 2.92 -18.56 10.27
CA VAL A 56 2.48 -17.24 9.80
C VAL A 56 1.03 -16.98 10.16
N ARG A 57 0.14 -18.00 10.02
CA ARG A 57 -1.29 -17.86 10.29
C ARG A 57 -1.57 -17.48 11.73
N GLU A 58 -0.92 -18.14 12.71
CA GLU A 58 -1.05 -17.76 14.13
C GLU A 58 -0.68 -16.30 14.34
N PHE A 59 0.48 -15.86 13.82
CA PHE A 59 0.91 -14.48 13.96
C PHE A 59 -0.05 -13.49 13.29
N GLN A 60 -0.56 -13.80 12.10
CA GLN A 60 -1.50 -12.94 11.37
C GLN A 60 -2.87 -12.89 12.04
N THR A 61 -3.41 -14.03 12.50
CA THR A 61 -4.77 -14.09 13.06
C THR A 61 -4.85 -13.65 14.53
N GLU A 62 -3.80 -13.91 15.32
CA GLU A 62 -3.83 -13.65 16.76
C GLU A 62 -3.09 -12.37 17.17
N THR A 63 -2.24 -11.83 16.30
CA THR A 63 -1.52 -10.58 16.60
C THR A 63 -1.81 -9.50 15.58
N MET A 64 -1.52 -9.73 14.28
CA MET A 64 -1.65 -8.67 13.28
C MET A 64 -3.11 -8.25 13.04
N ARG A 65 -4.05 -9.18 13.16
CA ARG A 65 -5.48 -8.85 13.15
C ARG A 65 -5.81 -7.87 14.27
N ILE A 66 -5.35 -8.11 15.50
CA ILE A 66 -5.58 -7.21 16.64
C ILE A 66 -4.90 -5.86 16.43
N VAL A 67 -3.69 -5.82 15.88
CA VAL A 67 -3.02 -4.56 15.51
C VAL A 67 -3.91 -3.73 14.58
N ASN A 68 -4.47 -4.35 13.54
CA ASN A 68 -5.36 -3.65 12.60
C ASN A 68 -6.69 -3.23 13.26
N GLU A 69 -7.27 -4.06 14.13
CA GLU A 69 -8.46 -3.71 14.92
C GLU A 69 -8.21 -2.48 15.77
N ARG A 70 -7.05 -2.39 16.46
CA ARG A 70 -6.67 -1.20 17.21
C ARG A 70 -6.53 0.05 16.33
N VAL A 71 -5.91 -0.07 15.16
CA VAL A 71 -5.81 1.05 14.21
C VAL A 71 -7.20 1.49 13.74
N ILE A 72 -8.08 0.53 13.41
CA ILE A 72 -9.45 0.84 12.99
C ILE A 72 -10.21 1.53 14.11
N GLU A 73 -10.20 0.96 15.32
CA GLU A 73 -10.90 1.49 16.48
C GLU A 73 -10.49 2.93 16.82
N HIS A 74 -9.19 3.25 16.75
CA HIS A 74 -8.67 4.53 17.21
C HIS A 74 -8.63 5.63 16.15
N SER A 75 -8.58 5.27 14.87
CA SER A 75 -8.29 6.25 13.81
C SER A 75 -9.18 6.15 12.57
N ILE A 76 -10.07 5.18 12.49
CA ILE A 76 -10.96 4.96 11.35
C ILE A 76 -12.41 4.93 11.85
N LYS A 77 -13.24 5.85 11.35
CA LYS A 77 -14.66 5.93 11.70
C LYS A 77 -15.47 4.77 11.14
N GLU A 78 -15.11 4.34 9.92
CA GLU A 78 -15.76 3.24 9.22
C GLU A 78 -14.76 2.62 8.24
N PHE A 79 -14.51 1.32 8.36
CA PHE A 79 -13.73 0.55 7.40
C PHE A 79 -14.64 -0.39 6.62
N THR A 80 -14.62 -0.25 5.30
CA THR A 80 -15.37 -1.12 4.38
C THR A 80 -14.48 -1.66 3.29
N CYS A 81 -14.76 -2.87 2.85
CA CYS A 81 -14.14 -3.46 1.67
C CYS A 81 -15.18 -4.24 0.87
N SER A 82 -15.10 -4.22 -0.44
CA SER A 82 -16.02 -4.93 -1.33
C SER A 82 -15.31 -5.56 -2.51
N GLY A 83 -16.02 -6.41 -3.25
CA GLY A 83 -15.51 -7.06 -4.45
C GLY A 83 -14.78 -8.39 -4.24
N ILE A 84 -14.78 -8.97 -3.04
CA ILE A 84 -14.19 -10.29 -2.81
C ILE A 84 -14.97 -11.41 -3.51
N ASP A 85 -16.25 -11.20 -3.74
CA ASP A 85 -17.16 -12.09 -4.49
C ASP A 85 -16.79 -12.24 -5.99
N LYS A 86 -15.97 -11.33 -6.52
CA LYS A 86 -15.40 -11.38 -7.87
C LYS A 86 -14.22 -12.36 -7.98
N LEU A 87 -13.74 -12.85 -6.85
CA LEU A 87 -12.52 -13.67 -6.76
C LEU A 87 -12.86 -15.13 -6.48
N SER A 88 -12.14 -16.06 -7.15
CA SER A 88 -12.16 -17.47 -6.81
C SER A 88 -11.16 -17.77 -5.70
N ARG A 89 -11.54 -18.59 -4.72
CA ARG A 89 -10.64 -19.08 -3.65
C ARG A 89 -9.58 -20.06 -4.15
N GLU A 90 -9.79 -20.64 -5.32
CA GLU A 90 -8.89 -21.63 -5.94
C GLU A 90 -7.84 -20.97 -6.84
N ARG A 91 -7.91 -19.64 -7.02
CA ARG A 91 -7.02 -18.91 -7.92
C ARG A 91 -6.14 -17.95 -7.14
N HIS A 92 -4.92 -17.79 -7.62
CA HIS A 92 -3.95 -16.85 -7.04
C HIS A 92 -3.87 -15.60 -7.91
N TYR A 93 -3.67 -14.44 -7.28
CA TYR A 93 -3.80 -13.12 -7.90
C TYR A 93 -2.62 -12.23 -7.58
N LEU A 94 -2.24 -11.39 -8.52
CA LEU A 94 -1.43 -10.21 -8.27
C LEU A 94 -2.35 -9.01 -8.02
N PHE A 95 -2.46 -8.60 -6.77
CA PHE A 95 -3.21 -7.40 -6.38
C PHE A 95 -2.36 -6.16 -6.63
N VAL A 96 -2.86 -5.23 -7.45
CA VAL A 96 -2.18 -3.97 -7.78
C VAL A 96 -3.04 -2.81 -7.29
N SER A 97 -2.58 -2.05 -6.30
CA SER A 97 -3.36 -0.95 -5.73
C SER A 97 -2.72 0.42 -5.95
N ASN A 98 -3.53 1.48 -5.94
CA ASN A 98 -3.01 2.79 -5.59
C ASN A 98 -2.42 2.74 -4.17
N HIS A 99 -1.45 3.62 -3.88
CA HIS A 99 -0.68 3.54 -2.64
C HIS A 99 -0.67 4.88 -1.91
N ARG A 100 -1.37 4.93 -0.78
CA ARG A 100 -1.62 6.13 0.00
C ARG A 100 -0.89 6.13 1.34
N ASP A 101 -0.75 4.97 1.98
CA ASP A 101 -0.06 4.80 3.26
C ASP A 101 1.02 3.71 3.17
N ILE A 102 2.14 3.88 3.89
CA ILE A 102 3.27 2.93 3.82
C ILE A 102 2.87 1.54 4.31
N MET A 103 2.07 1.48 5.38
CA MET A 103 1.72 0.24 6.06
C MET A 103 0.26 -0.14 5.85
N LEU A 104 -0.66 0.83 5.96
CA LEU A 104 -2.08 0.52 6.11
C LEU A 104 -2.73 -0.03 4.84
N ASP A 105 -2.29 0.37 3.65
CA ASP A 105 -2.91 -0.10 2.41
C ASP A 105 -2.81 -1.62 2.29
N SER A 106 -1.63 -2.19 2.53
CA SER A 106 -1.44 -3.64 2.50
C SER A 106 -1.97 -4.31 3.77
N SER A 107 -1.76 -3.72 4.96
CA SER A 107 -2.13 -4.32 6.23
C SER A 107 -3.65 -4.45 6.42
N LEU A 108 -4.43 -3.41 6.09
CA LEU A 108 -5.89 -3.45 6.14
C LEU A 108 -6.49 -4.41 5.10
N LEU A 109 -5.81 -4.59 3.95
CA LEU A 109 -6.20 -5.61 2.98
C LEU A 109 -6.03 -7.03 3.56
N GLN A 110 -4.90 -7.31 4.23
CA GLN A 110 -4.68 -8.61 4.87
C GLN A 110 -5.68 -8.84 6.02
N TYR A 111 -5.95 -7.80 6.81
CA TYR A 111 -7.00 -7.84 7.83
C TYR A 111 -8.36 -8.23 7.23
N TYR A 112 -8.74 -7.60 6.12
CA TYR A 112 -9.99 -7.95 5.44
C TYR A 112 -9.98 -9.40 4.96
N PHE A 113 -8.92 -9.88 4.34
CA PHE A 113 -8.82 -11.27 3.90
C PHE A 113 -8.95 -12.26 5.07
N VAL A 114 -8.27 -11.99 6.19
CA VAL A 114 -8.42 -12.82 7.40
C VAL A 114 -9.87 -12.85 7.90
N THR A 115 -10.57 -11.70 7.92
CA THR A 115 -11.98 -11.62 8.38
C THR A 115 -12.96 -12.30 7.44
N GLN A 116 -12.60 -12.48 6.16
CA GLN A 116 -13.41 -13.18 5.16
C GLN A 116 -13.00 -14.65 4.98
N ASP A 117 -12.11 -15.15 5.84
CA ASP A 117 -11.51 -16.49 5.69
C ASP A 117 -10.91 -16.71 4.29
N PHE A 118 -10.29 -15.67 3.75
CA PHE A 118 -9.55 -15.68 2.50
C PHE A 118 -8.06 -15.74 2.79
N GLU A 119 -7.28 -16.42 1.92
CA GLU A 119 -5.82 -16.49 2.13
C GLU A 119 -5.17 -15.11 1.98
N THR A 120 -4.26 -14.81 2.91
CA THR A 120 -3.47 -13.58 2.86
C THR A 120 -2.42 -13.65 1.75
N THR A 121 -2.00 -12.48 1.28
CA THR A 121 -1.03 -12.38 0.19
C THR A 121 0.40 -12.25 0.69
N GLU A 122 1.35 -12.56 -0.16
CA GLU A 122 2.69 -11.97 -0.01
C GLU A 122 2.64 -10.47 -0.30
N ILE A 123 3.51 -9.68 0.36
CA ILE A 123 3.46 -8.22 0.31
C ILE A 123 4.83 -7.66 -0.07
N THR A 124 4.87 -6.71 -1.01
CA THR A 124 6.10 -6.00 -1.33
C THR A 124 6.63 -5.19 -0.15
N PHE A 125 7.91 -5.35 0.16
CA PHE A 125 8.60 -4.65 1.26
C PHE A 125 9.87 -3.98 0.75
N GLY A 126 9.85 -2.66 0.67
CA GLY A 126 11.01 -1.90 0.19
C GLY A 126 12.25 -2.10 1.07
N ALA A 127 13.39 -2.40 0.45
CA ALA A 127 14.64 -2.64 1.17
C ALA A 127 15.04 -1.49 2.12
N ASN A 128 14.66 -0.25 1.80
CA ASN A 128 14.88 0.93 2.64
C ASN A 128 14.11 0.91 3.98
N LEU A 129 13.07 0.08 4.09
CA LEU A 129 12.29 -0.07 5.32
C LEU A 129 12.82 -1.18 6.22
N MET A 130 13.73 -2.04 5.73
CA MET A 130 14.37 -3.11 6.49
C MET A 130 15.51 -2.59 7.37
N ILE A 131 15.18 -1.68 8.30
CA ILE A 131 16.15 -0.86 9.07
C ILE A 131 16.81 -1.62 10.22
N ASN A 132 16.20 -2.69 10.73
CA ASN A 132 16.73 -3.52 11.80
C ASN A 132 16.08 -4.92 11.80
N GLN A 133 16.63 -5.83 12.60
CA GLN A 133 16.17 -7.22 12.63
C GLN A 133 14.71 -7.37 13.07
N LEU A 134 14.22 -6.57 14.02
CA LEU A 134 12.83 -6.63 14.47
C LEU A 134 11.85 -6.30 13.32
N VAL A 135 12.12 -5.24 12.56
CA VAL A 135 11.30 -4.85 11.41
C VAL A 135 11.35 -5.92 10.32
N ILE A 136 12.52 -6.50 10.07
CA ILE A 136 12.70 -7.61 9.13
C ILE A 136 11.89 -8.83 9.58
N ASP A 137 12.00 -9.22 10.85
CA ASP A 137 11.28 -10.38 11.39
C ASP A 137 9.76 -10.19 11.32
N ILE A 138 9.25 -9.04 11.78
CA ILE A 138 7.81 -8.72 11.67
C ILE A 138 7.35 -8.76 10.21
N GLY A 139 8.09 -8.15 9.29
CA GLY A 139 7.75 -8.12 7.89
C GLY A 139 7.74 -9.52 7.26
N LYS A 140 8.83 -10.26 7.40
CA LYS A 140 8.93 -11.60 6.81
C LYS A 140 7.97 -12.62 7.43
N CYS A 141 7.61 -12.48 8.71
CA CYS A 141 6.56 -13.25 9.35
C CYS A 141 5.14 -12.84 8.90
N ASN A 142 4.99 -11.71 8.22
CA ASN A 142 3.76 -11.28 7.55
C ASN A 142 3.79 -11.52 6.04
N LYS A 143 4.53 -12.51 5.57
CA LYS A 143 4.68 -12.81 4.15
C LYS A 143 5.25 -11.64 3.32
N MET A 144 6.05 -10.74 3.92
CA MET A 144 6.66 -9.65 3.16
C MET A 144 7.93 -10.11 2.44
N PHE A 145 8.02 -9.83 1.14
CA PHE A 145 9.21 -10.07 0.33
C PHE A 145 9.91 -8.76 -0.04
N LYS A 146 11.24 -8.83 -0.07
CA LYS A 146 12.09 -7.66 -0.28
C LYS A 146 12.05 -7.17 -1.72
N VAL A 147 11.86 -5.86 -1.90
CA VAL A 147 12.02 -5.16 -3.17
C VAL A 147 13.26 -4.29 -3.11
N GLU A 148 14.26 -4.63 -3.92
CA GLU A 148 15.46 -3.84 -4.04
C GLU A 148 15.18 -2.48 -4.68
N ARG A 149 15.89 -1.47 -4.19
CA ARG A 149 15.91 -0.13 -4.80
C ARG A 149 17.34 0.15 -5.27
N PRO A 150 17.76 -0.45 -6.37
CA PRO A 150 19.11 -0.21 -6.88
C PRO A 150 19.28 1.28 -7.19
N GLY A 151 20.49 1.79 -6.91
CA GLY A 151 20.84 3.17 -7.23
C GLY A 151 20.86 3.44 -8.76
N ASN A 152 21.70 4.35 -9.21
CA ASN A 152 21.73 4.82 -10.61
C ASN A 152 22.34 3.82 -11.61
N ASN A 153 22.71 2.60 -11.19
CA ASN A 153 23.30 1.59 -12.08
C ASN A 153 22.19 0.86 -12.87
N ILE A 154 22.13 1.10 -14.18
CA ILE A 154 21.12 0.52 -15.07
C ILE A 154 21.18 -1.02 -15.08
N LYS A 155 22.37 -1.62 -15.01
CA LYS A 155 22.53 -3.09 -15.02
C LYS A 155 21.96 -3.71 -13.73
N ASP A 156 22.24 -3.11 -12.58
CA ASP A 156 21.72 -3.57 -11.31
C ASP A 156 20.21 -3.37 -11.23
N PHE A 157 19.70 -2.26 -11.75
CA PHE A 157 18.27 -2.01 -11.88
C PHE A 157 17.59 -3.08 -12.76
N TYR A 158 18.16 -3.39 -13.91
CA TYR A 158 17.60 -4.43 -14.79
C TYR A 158 17.62 -5.80 -14.12
N ARG A 159 18.74 -6.18 -13.49
CA ARG A 159 18.89 -7.48 -12.80
C ARG A 159 17.88 -7.64 -11.66
N SER A 160 17.75 -6.63 -10.78
CA SER A 160 16.79 -6.67 -9.67
C SER A 160 15.34 -6.65 -10.13
N SER A 161 15.02 -5.90 -11.20
CA SER A 161 13.68 -5.89 -11.80
C SER A 161 13.32 -7.25 -12.41
N ARG A 162 14.28 -7.90 -13.11
CA ARG A 162 14.08 -9.24 -13.65
C ARG A 162 13.88 -10.26 -12.53
N HIS A 163 14.73 -10.23 -11.52
CA HIS A 163 14.63 -11.12 -10.36
C HIS A 163 13.30 -10.98 -9.63
N LEU A 164 12.83 -9.75 -9.44
CA LEU A 164 11.50 -9.46 -8.86
C LEU A 164 10.37 -9.99 -9.75
N SER A 165 10.48 -9.82 -11.07
CA SER A 165 9.50 -10.35 -12.03
C SER A 165 9.42 -11.87 -11.98
N ASP A 166 10.57 -12.54 -11.97
CA ASP A 166 10.66 -14.00 -11.87
C ASP A 166 10.06 -14.50 -10.54
N TYR A 167 10.31 -13.78 -9.43
CA TYR A 167 9.74 -14.11 -8.13
C TYR A 167 8.21 -13.96 -8.08
N ILE A 168 7.67 -12.82 -8.54
CA ILE A 168 6.22 -12.61 -8.56
C ILE A 168 5.52 -13.69 -9.40
N ARG A 169 6.07 -14.02 -10.56
CA ARG A 169 5.53 -15.10 -11.40
C ARG A 169 5.57 -16.43 -10.66
N TYR A 170 6.70 -16.78 -10.07
CA TYR A 170 6.84 -18.00 -9.27
C TYR A 170 5.79 -18.08 -8.15
N VAL A 171 5.58 -16.98 -7.41
CA VAL A 171 4.58 -16.92 -6.33
C VAL A 171 3.17 -17.25 -6.84
N ILE A 172 2.76 -16.68 -7.97
CA ILE A 172 1.41 -16.84 -8.52
C ILE A 172 1.23 -18.19 -9.21
N THR A 173 2.21 -18.60 -10.05
CA THR A 173 2.00 -19.73 -10.99
C THR A 173 2.55 -21.07 -10.47
N GLU A 174 3.47 -21.08 -9.52
CA GLU A 174 4.14 -22.28 -9.04
C GLU A 174 3.97 -22.49 -7.53
N LYS A 175 4.22 -21.45 -6.72
CA LYS A 175 4.09 -21.54 -5.27
C LYS A 175 2.63 -21.65 -4.81
N GLY A 176 1.69 -21.13 -5.62
CA GLY A 176 0.26 -21.15 -5.30
C GLY A 176 -0.09 -20.17 -4.19
N GLU A 177 0.46 -18.96 -4.24
CA GLU A 177 0.12 -17.86 -3.35
C GLU A 177 -0.21 -16.59 -4.14
N SER A 178 -0.99 -15.69 -3.54
CA SER A 178 -1.26 -14.37 -4.10
C SER A 178 -0.20 -13.36 -3.62
N ALA A 179 -0.03 -12.27 -4.38
CA ALA A 179 0.89 -11.19 -4.01
C ALA A 179 0.23 -9.81 -4.11
N TRP A 180 0.67 -8.87 -3.29
CA TRP A 180 0.28 -7.45 -3.35
C TRP A 180 1.48 -6.58 -3.72
N ILE A 181 1.24 -5.63 -4.63
CA ILE A 181 2.19 -4.59 -5.02
C ILE A 181 1.49 -3.26 -5.26
N ALA A 182 2.16 -2.16 -4.93
CA ALA A 182 1.70 -0.83 -5.29
C ALA A 182 1.80 -0.58 -6.80
N GLN A 183 0.87 0.18 -7.39
CA GLN A 183 0.85 0.53 -8.83
C GLN A 183 2.04 1.39 -9.29
N ARG A 184 2.84 1.91 -8.37
CA ARG A 184 4.00 2.77 -8.63
C ARG A 184 5.03 2.68 -7.52
N ASN A 185 6.24 3.15 -7.80
CA ASN A 185 7.25 3.29 -6.78
C ASN A 185 6.91 4.43 -5.81
N GLY A 186 6.73 4.08 -4.54
CA GLY A 186 6.34 5.01 -3.46
C GLY A 186 4.88 5.43 -3.49
N ARG A 187 4.47 6.11 -2.41
CA ARG A 187 3.09 6.57 -2.21
C ARG A 187 2.71 7.68 -3.19
N THR A 188 1.45 7.71 -3.61
CA THR A 188 0.85 8.91 -4.22
C THR A 188 0.75 10.00 -3.17
N LYS A 189 1.27 11.19 -3.48
CA LYS A 189 1.29 12.32 -2.55
C LYS A 189 0.35 13.44 -2.95
N ASP A 190 0.17 13.61 -4.24
CA ASP A 190 -0.62 14.69 -4.86
C ASP A 190 -2.08 14.30 -5.16
N GLY A 191 -2.50 13.09 -4.80
CA GLY A 191 -3.84 12.59 -5.11
C GLY A 191 -4.03 12.10 -6.55
N ASN A 192 -2.99 12.15 -7.40
CA ASN A 192 -3.04 11.61 -8.77
C ASN A 192 -2.55 10.17 -8.80
N ASP A 193 -3.50 9.24 -8.76
CA ASP A 193 -3.19 7.82 -8.88
C ASP A 193 -2.96 7.46 -10.35
N VAL A 194 -1.70 7.14 -10.66
CA VAL A 194 -1.26 6.74 -12.00
C VAL A 194 -0.34 5.53 -11.88
N THR A 195 -0.66 4.48 -12.63
CA THR A 195 0.16 3.27 -12.71
C THR A 195 1.45 3.55 -13.47
N ASP A 196 2.59 3.24 -12.84
CA ASP A 196 3.89 3.36 -13.49
C ASP A 196 4.02 2.28 -14.57
N GLN A 197 4.22 2.73 -15.82
CA GLN A 197 4.47 1.85 -16.96
C GLN A 197 5.67 0.90 -16.71
N GLY A 198 6.65 1.34 -15.91
CA GLY A 198 7.82 0.55 -15.54
C GLY A 198 7.47 -0.71 -14.76
N ILE A 199 6.40 -0.67 -13.94
CA ILE A 199 5.89 -1.84 -13.22
C ILE A 199 5.31 -2.87 -14.20
N ILE A 200 4.52 -2.43 -15.19
CA ILE A 200 3.98 -3.33 -16.21
C ILE A 200 5.10 -3.94 -17.04
N LYS A 201 6.10 -3.13 -17.42
CA LYS A 201 7.31 -3.62 -18.10
C LYS A 201 8.03 -4.68 -17.25
N MET A 202 8.16 -4.44 -15.94
CA MET A 202 8.77 -5.40 -15.01
C MET A 202 7.98 -6.71 -14.96
N PHE A 203 6.64 -6.69 -14.88
CA PHE A 203 5.81 -7.90 -14.91
C PHE A 203 6.01 -8.74 -16.18
N CYS A 204 6.28 -8.10 -17.33
CA CYS A 204 6.53 -8.80 -18.58
C CYS A 204 7.96 -9.40 -18.68
N MET A 205 8.89 -9.06 -17.80
CA MET A 205 10.30 -9.50 -17.95
C MET A 205 10.46 -11.02 -17.78
N SER A 206 9.67 -11.67 -16.94
CA SER A 206 9.73 -13.12 -16.70
C SER A 206 9.10 -13.98 -17.82
N CYS A 207 8.38 -13.35 -18.78
CA CYS A 207 7.79 -14.02 -19.95
C CYS A 207 7.86 -13.04 -21.13
N ALA A 208 9.09 -12.71 -21.57
CA ALA A 208 9.33 -11.63 -22.51
C ALA A 208 8.92 -11.98 -23.97
N GLU A 209 8.77 -13.26 -24.28
CA GLU A 209 8.37 -13.79 -25.58
C GLU A 209 6.88 -13.61 -25.88
N ASP A 210 6.02 -13.56 -24.84
CA ASP A 210 4.58 -13.37 -24.96
C ASP A 210 4.09 -12.35 -23.94
N LYS A 211 3.91 -11.12 -24.38
CA LYS A 211 3.47 -10.00 -23.54
C LYS A 211 2.07 -10.15 -22.97
N ILE A 212 1.16 -10.86 -23.70
CA ILE A 212 -0.21 -11.08 -23.24
C ILE A 212 -0.19 -12.13 -22.13
N LYS A 213 0.44 -13.27 -22.39
CA LYS A 213 0.62 -14.34 -21.41
C LYS A 213 1.35 -13.84 -20.17
N ALA A 214 2.35 -12.96 -20.35
CA ALA A 214 3.11 -12.36 -19.25
C ALA A 214 2.22 -11.68 -18.20
N ILE A 215 1.15 -11.02 -18.63
CA ILE A 215 0.20 -10.30 -17.75
C ILE A 215 -0.97 -11.21 -17.37
N ASP A 216 -1.49 -12.02 -18.29
CA ASP A 216 -2.66 -12.89 -18.06
C ASP A 216 -2.40 -13.93 -16.96
N ASP A 217 -1.23 -14.58 -16.99
CA ASP A 217 -0.81 -15.56 -15.96
C ASP A 217 -0.76 -14.97 -14.53
N LEU A 218 -0.64 -13.66 -14.39
CA LEU A 218 -0.58 -12.99 -13.08
C LEU A 218 -1.97 -12.69 -12.50
N HIS A 219 -3.05 -12.90 -13.26
CA HIS A 219 -4.41 -12.64 -12.83
C HIS A 219 -4.58 -11.31 -12.08
N ILE A 220 -4.10 -10.21 -12.68
CA ILE A 220 -4.01 -8.91 -12.01
C ILE A 220 -5.38 -8.42 -11.57
N VAL A 221 -5.53 -8.13 -10.28
CA VAL A 221 -6.69 -7.49 -9.66
C VAL A 221 -6.34 -6.07 -9.23
N PRO A 222 -6.84 -5.04 -9.92
CA PRO A 222 -6.70 -3.67 -9.44
C PRO A 222 -7.48 -3.45 -8.15
N ILE A 223 -6.92 -2.71 -7.20
CA ILE A 223 -7.60 -2.34 -5.95
C ILE A 223 -7.62 -0.83 -5.83
N ALA A 224 -8.79 -0.25 -5.59
CA ALA A 224 -8.94 1.15 -5.23
C ALA A 224 -8.96 1.31 -3.71
N VAL A 225 -7.98 2.05 -3.17
CA VAL A 225 -7.88 2.41 -1.76
C VAL A 225 -8.27 3.87 -1.61
N SER A 226 -9.32 4.13 -0.82
CA SER A 226 -9.91 5.46 -0.64
C SER A 226 -9.95 5.84 0.83
N TYR A 227 -9.37 6.98 1.17
CA TYR A 227 -9.39 7.56 2.51
C TYR A 227 -10.17 8.88 2.50
N GLU A 228 -11.03 9.10 3.50
CA GLU A 228 -11.71 10.39 3.68
C GLU A 228 -10.74 11.49 4.12
N TRP A 229 -9.87 11.17 5.08
CA TRP A 229 -8.68 11.96 5.42
C TRP A 229 -7.45 11.25 4.91
N GLU A 230 -6.75 11.91 4.00
CA GLU A 230 -5.54 11.37 3.37
C GLU A 230 -4.46 11.10 4.42
N PRO A 231 -3.91 9.88 4.52
CA PRO A 231 -2.84 9.58 5.46
C PRO A 231 -1.62 10.47 5.23
N CYS A 232 -1.10 11.05 6.30
CA CYS A 232 0.06 11.95 6.26
C CYS A 232 -0.13 13.19 5.36
N ASP A 233 -1.34 13.72 5.23
CA ASP A 233 -1.66 14.84 4.34
C ASP A 233 -0.76 16.04 4.52
N VAL A 234 -0.51 16.48 5.77
CA VAL A 234 0.40 17.59 6.07
C VAL A 234 1.85 17.26 5.70
N LEU A 235 2.33 16.05 6.03
CA LEU A 235 3.68 15.61 5.67
C LEU A 235 3.85 15.54 4.15
N LYS A 236 2.85 15.04 3.43
CA LYS A 236 2.83 15.02 1.97
C LYS A 236 2.86 16.43 1.37
N THR A 237 2.09 17.35 1.96
CA THR A 237 2.06 18.75 1.55
C THR A 237 3.43 19.39 1.65
N LEU A 238 4.14 19.21 2.78
CA LEU A 238 5.48 19.74 3.00
C LEU A 238 6.50 19.12 2.04
N GLU A 239 6.44 17.80 1.82
CA GLU A 239 7.33 17.14 0.87
C GLU A 239 7.12 17.64 -0.56
N LEU A 240 5.86 17.82 -0.98
CA LEU A 240 5.53 18.36 -2.29
C LEU A 240 5.96 19.83 -2.42
N TYR A 241 5.83 20.61 -1.36
CA TYR A 241 6.28 21.99 -1.34
C TYR A 241 7.83 22.08 -1.50
N GLU A 242 8.59 21.34 -0.69
CA GLU A 242 10.06 21.29 -0.79
C GLU A 242 10.51 20.79 -2.18
N SER A 243 9.78 19.83 -2.77
CA SER A 243 10.07 19.24 -4.09
C SER A 243 9.97 20.25 -5.24
N GLN A 244 9.31 21.40 -5.05
CA GLN A 244 9.24 22.45 -6.07
C GLN A 244 10.55 23.23 -6.22
N PHE A 245 11.38 23.27 -5.18
CA PHE A 245 12.63 24.05 -5.16
C PHE A 245 13.87 23.21 -5.40
N SER A 246 13.83 21.93 -5.04
CA SER A 246 14.97 21.02 -5.21
C SER A 246 14.50 19.56 -5.26
N LYS A 247 15.38 18.67 -5.76
CA LYS A 247 15.13 17.24 -5.66
C LYS A 247 15.02 16.84 -4.20
N TYR A 248 13.83 16.39 -3.79
CA TYR A 248 13.61 15.96 -2.42
C TYR A 248 14.49 14.78 -2.04
N THR A 249 15.12 14.88 -0.88
CA THR A 249 15.91 13.81 -0.28
C THR A 249 15.38 13.53 1.11
N LYS A 250 14.92 12.29 1.34
CA LYS A 250 14.38 11.89 2.62
C LYS A 250 15.39 12.02 3.73
N LYS A 251 14.95 12.57 4.87
CA LYS A 251 15.73 12.66 6.10
C LYS A 251 15.75 11.32 6.84
N PRO A 252 16.80 11.03 7.64
CA PRO A 252 16.80 9.86 8.50
C PRO A 252 15.56 9.82 9.40
N GLY A 253 14.89 8.66 9.49
CA GLY A 253 13.70 8.46 10.32
C GLY A 253 12.38 8.95 9.71
N GLU A 254 12.38 9.57 8.53
CA GLU A 254 11.17 10.12 7.91
C GLU A 254 10.13 9.04 7.55
N ASP A 255 10.58 7.88 7.05
CA ASP A 255 9.68 6.76 6.76
C ASP A 255 9.02 6.25 8.06
N LEU A 256 9.77 6.14 9.16
CA LEU A 256 9.23 5.75 10.47
C LEU A 256 8.23 6.78 10.98
N ASN A 257 8.55 8.07 10.90
CA ASN A 257 7.63 9.15 11.27
C ASN A 257 6.33 9.09 10.44
N SER A 258 6.44 8.82 9.14
CA SER A 258 5.28 8.65 8.27
C SER A 258 4.43 7.42 8.65
N ILE A 259 5.06 6.30 9.02
CA ILE A 259 4.34 5.10 9.50
C ILE A 259 3.58 5.41 10.79
N LEU A 260 4.23 6.01 11.79
CA LEU A 260 3.61 6.36 13.07
C LEU A 260 2.47 7.37 12.87
N THR A 261 2.69 8.41 12.05
CA THR A 261 1.65 9.39 11.71
C THR A 261 0.45 8.71 11.03
N GLY A 262 0.71 7.82 10.06
CA GLY A 262 -0.32 7.06 9.37
C GLY A 262 -1.16 6.18 10.33
N ILE A 263 -0.55 5.57 11.33
CA ILE A 263 -1.23 4.76 12.35
C ILE A 263 -2.17 5.60 13.21
N VAL A 264 -1.69 6.75 13.74
CA VAL A 264 -2.44 7.52 14.76
C VAL A 264 -3.36 8.60 14.18
N GLN A 265 -3.07 9.12 12.99
CA GLN A 265 -3.86 10.17 12.36
C GLN A 265 -5.28 9.67 12.08
N GLU A 266 -6.30 10.49 12.39
CA GLU A 266 -7.68 10.22 11.99
C GLU A 266 -7.80 10.12 10.48
N LYS A 267 -8.51 9.07 10.00
CA LYS A 267 -8.73 8.77 8.59
C LYS A 267 -10.19 8.91 8.16
N GLY A 268 -11.11 9.07 9.13
CA GLY A 268 -12.54 9.09 8.84
C GLY A 268 -13.02 7.76 8.25
N ARG A 269 -13.73 7.82 7.13
CA ARG A 269 -14.16 6.63 6.40
C ARG A 269 -13.04 6.12 5.48
N VAL A 270 -12.86 4.81 5.45
CA VAL A 270 -11.88 4.13 4.59
C VAL A 270 -12.57 3.04 3.79
N HIS A 271 -12.34 3.00 2.49
CA HIS A 271 -12.94 2.01 1.62
C HIS A 271 -11.92 1.40 0.66
N PHE A 272 -11.93 0.06 0.59
CA PHE A 272 -11.18 -0.71 -0.40
C PHE A 272 -12.17 -1.37 -1.36
N GLU A 273 -11.91 -1.23 -2.67
CA GLU A 273 -12.68 -1.94 -3.71
C GLU A 273 -11.74 -2.84 -4.49
N LEU A 274 -11.97 -4.17 -4.40
CA LEU A 274 -11.34 -5.14 -5.28
C LEU A 274 -12.09 -5.13 -6.61
N CYS A 275 -11.39 -4.71 -7.67
CA CYS A 275 -11.97 -4.65 -9.01
C CYS A 275 -12.03 -6.04 -9.66
N GLU A 276 -12.71 -6.15 -10.79
CA GLU A 276 -12.64 -7.36 -11.63
C GLU A 276 -11.18 -7.65 -12.03
N PRO A 277 -10.73 -8.90 -12.04
CA PRO A 277 -9.43 -9.27 -12.61
C PRO A 277 -9.30 -8.81 -14.06
N LEU A 278 -8.10 -8.45 -14.52
CA LEU A 278 -7.87 -8.22 -15.94
C LEU A 278 -8.09 -9.54 -16.71
N SER A 279 -8.81 -9.45 -17.82
CA SER A 279 -9.13 -10.64 -18.60
C SER A 279 -8.25 -10.76 -19.86
N TYR A 280 -7.98 -11.98 -20.29
CA TYR A 280 -7.31 -12.26 -21.56
C TYR A 280 -7.95 -11.50 -22.73
N ALA A 281 -9.29 -11.43 -22.78
CA ALA A 281 -10.02 -10.75 -23.84
C ALA A 281 -9.78 -9.23 -23.87
N GLU A 282 -9.50 -8.59 -22.72
CA GLU A 282 -9.12 -7.18 -22.67
C GLU A 282 -7.66 -6.97 -23.11
N LEU A 283 -6.77 -7.83 -22.64
CA LEU A 283 -5.33 -7.79 -22.96
C LEU A 283 -5.07 -8.03 -24.46
N SER A 284 -5.80 -8.98 -25.05
CA SER A 284 -5.69 -9.34 -26.47
C SER A 284 -6.07 -8.20 -27.42
N LYS A 285 -6.90 -7.23 -26.97
CA LYS A 285 -7.19 -6.02 -27.76
C LYS A 285 -5.95 -5.18 -28.07
N PHE A 286 -4.88 -5.37 -27.31
CA PHE A 286 -3.63 -4.63 -27.41
C PHE A 286 -2.52 -5.46 -28.09
N ASP A 287 -2.80 -6.65 -28.65
CA ASP A 287 -1.80 -7.56 -29.20
C ASP A 287 -0.96 -6.94 -30.31
N GLY A 288 -1.58 -6.26 -31.27
CA GLY A 288 -0.90 -5.61 -32.39
C GLY A 288 -0.02 -4.40 -32.03
N LEU A 289 0.01 -3.97 -30.76
CA LEU A 289 0.80 -2.82 -30.34
C LEU A 289 2.28 -3.17 -30.11
N THR A 290 3.15 -2.17 -30.18
CA THR A 290 4.54 -2.31 -29.70
C THR A 290 4.54 -2.65 -28.20
N ASN A 291 5.61 -3.28 -27.69
CA ASN A 291 5.71 -3.58 -26.25
C ASN A 291 5.53 -2.32 -25.39
N ASN A 292 6.12 -1.20 -25.80
CA ASN A 292 5.99 0.05 -25.05
C ASN A 292 4.54 0.55 -25.00
N ASP A 293 3.81 0.50 -26.10
CA ASP A 293 2.41 0.94 -26.15
C ASP A 293 1.49 -0.06 -25.47
N TYR A 294 1.78 -1.37 -25.55
CA TYR A 294 1.10 -2.41 -24.78
C TYR A 294 1.17 -2.12 -23.26
N HIS A 295 2.39 -1.88 -22.73
CA HIS A 295 2.58 -1.57 -21.33
C HIS A 295 1.81 -0.32 -20.90
N LYS A 296 1.76 0.72 -21.74
CA LYS A 296 0.94 1.91 -21.49
C LYS A 296 -0.55 1.61 -21.44
N GLN A 297 -1.05 0.76 -22.35
CA GLN A 297 -2.48 0.41 -22.38
C GLN A 297 -2.88 -0.44 -21.19
N VAL A 298 -2.04 -1.39 -20.75
CA VAL A 298 -2.29 -2.17 -19.53
C VAL A 298 -2.30 -1.25 -18.29
N ALA A 299 -1.32 -0.34 -18.16
CA ALA A 299 -1.29 0.65 -17.08
C ALA A 299 -2.58 1.51 -17.06
N ARG A 300 -3.02 1.99 -18.23
CA ARG A 300 -4.27 2.75 -18.35
C ARG A 300 -5.52 1.91 -18.03
N LEU A 301 -5.49 0.62 -18.30
CA LEU A 301 -6.59 -0.28 -17.95
C LEU A 301 -6.70 -0.43 -16.43
N ILE A 302 -5.59 -0.56 -15.73
CA ILE A 302 -5.52 -0.58 -14.27
C ILE A 302 -6.02 0.77 -13.72
N ASP A 303 -5.51 1.89 -14.23
CA ASP A 303 -5.92 3.24 -13.80
C ASP A 303 -7.42 3.46 -13.95
N ARG A 304 -8.01 3.06 -15.07
CA ARG A 304 -9.46 3.20 -15.30
C ARG A 304 -10.27 2.45 -14.26
N ARG A 305 -9.86 1.24 -13.88
CA ARG A 305 -10.54 0.45 -12.86
C ARG A 305 -10.40 1.06 -11.47
N ILE A 306 -9.17 1.44 -11.08
CA ILE A 306 -8.92 2.10 -9.79
C ILE A 306 -9.72 3.40 -9.68
N ARG A 307 -9.69 4.26 -10.71
CA ARG A 307 -10.40 5.55 -10.70
C ARG A 307 -11.91 5.36 -10.67
N ALA A 308 -12.45 4.43 -11.45
CA ALA A 308 -13.89 4.13 -11.43
C ALA A 308 -14.36 3.60 -10.07
N ALA A 309 -13.54 2.80 -9.40
CA ALA A 309 -13.81 2.21 -8.10
C ALA A 309 -13.51 3.13 -6.92
N TYR A 310 -12.62 4.14 -7.11
CA TYR A 310 -12.24 5.06 -6.04
C TYR A 310 -13.46 5.77 -5.46
N ARG A 311 -13.66 5.70 -4.15
CA ARG A 311 -14.75 6.36 -3.45
C ARG A 311 -14.36 7.78 -3.09
N LEU A 312 -15.11 8.78 -3.61
CA LEU A 312 -14.97 10.17 -3.24
C LEU A 312 -15.75 10.47 -1.96
N TYR A 313 -15.15 11.23 -1.07
CA TYR A 313 -15.71 11.65 0.20
C TYR A 313 -15.94 13.18 0.21
N PRO A 314 -16.71 13.73 1.17
CA PRO A 314 -16.93 15.18 1.29
C PRO A 314 -15.66 16.01 1.21
N ASN A 315 -14.56 15.56 1.81
CA ASN A 315 -13.28 16.26 1.78
C ASN A 315 -12.74 16.50 0.35
N ASN A 316 -12.98 15.57 -0.57
CA ASN A 316 -12.59 15.72 -1.97
C ASN A 316 -13.36 16.86 -2.63
N TYR A 317 -14.66 16.92 -2.40
CA TYR A 317 -15.55 17.93 -2.98
C TYR A 317 -15.34 19.31 -2.35
N ILE A 318 -15.13 19.38 -1.03
CA ILE A 318 -14.79 20.61 -0.32
C ILE A 318 -13.49 21.18 -0.87
N ALA A 319 -12.45 20.35 -0.98
CA ALA A 319 -11.17 20.78 -1.53
C ALA A 319 -11.28 21.28 -2.97
N TYR A 320 -12.09 20.62 -3.80
CA TYR A 320 -12.35 21.04 -5.17
C TYR A 320 -13.00 22.43 -5.19
N ASP A 321 -14.10 22.63 -4.45
CA ASP A 321 -14.81 23.90 -4.43
C ASP A 321 -13.94 25.03 -3.88
N LEU A 322 -13.14 24.77 -2.85
CA LEU A 322 -12.20 25.76 -2.29
C LEU A 322 -11.08 26.10 -3.29
N ARG A 323 -10.46 25.10 -3.90
CA ARG A 323 -9.32 25.29 -4.80
C ARG A 323 -9.68 26.07 -6.06
N TYR A 324 -10.86 25.78 -6.62
CA TYR A 324 -11.32 26.40 -7.88
C TYR A 324 -12.28 27.58 -7.68
N GLY A 325 -12.53 27.99 -6.44
CA GLY A 325 -13.42 29.11 -6.13
C GLY A 325 -14.86 28.88 -6.58
N THR A 326 -15.36 27.63 -6.51
CA THR A 326 -16.69 27.23 -6.97
C THR A 326 -17.59 26.74 -5.84
N THR A 327 -18.84 26.50 -6.17
CA THR A 327 -19.83 25.83 -5.30
C THR A 327 -20.45 24.61 -5.99
N LYS A 328 -19.76 24.09 -6.99
CA LYS A 328 -20.24 23.00 -7.88
C LYS A 328 -20.69 21.78 -7.10
N TYR A 329 -19.95 21.43 -6.05
CA TYR A 329 -20.19 20.25 -5.25
C TYR A 329 -20.78 20.55 -3.85
N LYS A 330 -21.33 21.76 -3.65
CA LYS A 330 -21.91 22.17 -2.36
C LYS A 330 -22.95 21.18 -1.80
N HIS A 331 -23.63 20.45 -2.67
CA HIS A 331 -24.63 19.44 -2.32
C HIS A 331 -24.02 18.10 -1.86
N CYS A 332 -22.69 17.90 -2.00
CA CYS A 332 -21.96 16.69 -1.63
C CYS A 332 -21.35 16.75 -0.23
N TYR A 333 -21.52 17.87 0.49
CA TYR A 333 -20.97 18.04 1.85
C TYR A 333 -21.83 18.97 2.69
N THR A 334 -21.74 18.78 4.01
CA THR A 334 -22.42 19.59 5.02
C THR A 334 -21.56 20.81 5.43
N VAL A 335 -22.18 21.78 6.13
CA VAL A 335 -21.46 22.92 6.73
C VAL A 335 -20.43 22.41 7.76
N ALA A 336 -20.80 21.46 8.61
CA ALA A 336 -19.93 20.90 9.63
C ALA A 336 -18.70 20.18 9.05
N GLU A 337 -18.86 19.41 7.96
CA GLU A 337 -17.75 18.78 7.25
C GLU A 337 -16.80 19.83 6.64
N LYS A 338 -17.36 20.90 6.07
CA LYS A 338 -16.55 22.00 5.55
C LYS A 338 -15.78 22.72 6.66
N GLU A 339 -16.38 22.97 7.80
CA GLU A 339 -15.71 23.58 8.96
C GLU A 339 -14.58 22.71 9.47
N ALA A 340 -14.80 21.39 9.59
CA ALA A 340 -13.76 20.44 10.00
C ALA A 340 -12.59 20.44 9.00
N PHE A 341 -12.88 20.46 7.69
CA PHE A 341 -11.86 20.53 6.65
C PHE A 341 -11.06 21.84 6.71
N LEU A 342 -11.73 22.98 6.89
CA LEU A 342 -11.08 24.28 7.03
C LEU A 342 -10.19 24.33 8.28
N LYS A 343 -10.61 23.75 9.41
CA LYS A 343 -9.81 23.63 10.62
C LYS A 343 -8.54 22.82 10.36
N ARG A 344 -8.63 21.72 9.59
CA ARG A 344 -7.47 20.93 9.19
C ARG A 344 -6.54 21.74 8.28
N LEU A 345 -7.09 22.46 7.31
CA LEU A 345 -6.33 23.33 6.40
C LEU A 345 -5.57 24.43 7.16
N GLN A 346 -6.18 25.01 8.19
CA GLN A 346 -5.56 26.04 9.04
C GLN A 346 -4.33 25.54 9.80
N THR A 347 -4.19 24.23 10.04
CA THR A 347 -2.97 23.71 10.70
C THR A 347 -1.69 23.97 9.90
N LEU A 348 -1.81 24.28 8.61
CA LEU A 348 -0.66 24.65 7.78
C LEU A 348 -0.07 26.02 8.15
N GLU A 349 -0.82 26.88 8.83
CA GLU A 349 -0.37 28.23 9.23
C GLU A 349 0.77 28.21 10.29
N GLN A 350 0.99 27.06 10.94
CA GLN A 350 2.13 26.86 11.82
C GLN A 350 3.50 26.83 11.09
N TYR A 351 3.50 26.67 9.76
CA TYR A 351 4.71 26.63 8.93
C TYR A 351 5.01 28.00 8.33
N ASP A 352 5.17 29.00 9.19
CA ASP A 352 5.31 30.43 8.86
C ASP A 352 6.55 30.79 8.02
N THR A 353 7.52 29.89 7.94
CA THR A 353 8.69 30.02 7.04
C THR A 353 8.39 29.63 5.59
N CYS A 354 7.22 29.04 5.32
CA CYS A 354 6.77 28.64 4.01
C CYS A 354 5.76 29.65 3.41
N ASP A 355 5.60 29.63 2.10
CA ASP A 355 4.51 30.31 1.42
C ASP A 355 3.19 29.57 1.74
N ILE A 356 2.38 30.12 2.63
CA ILE A 356 1.17 29.50 3.16
C ILE A 356 0.11 29.29 2.05
N ASP A 357 0.01 30.20 1.09
CA ASP A 357 -0.97 30.08 0.00
C ASP A 357 -0.60 28.90 -0.90
N LYS A 358 0.69 28.70 -1.18
CA LYS A 358 1.17 27.53 -1.91
C LYS A 358 0.96 26.24 -1.13
N LEU A 359 1.24 26.22 0.17
CA LEU A 359 0.96 25.04 1.00
C LEU A 359 -0.52 24.68 0.96
N LYS A 360 -1.41 25.68 1.09
CA LYS A 360 -2.86 25.46 1.00
C LYS A 360 -3.27 24.95 -0.38
N ASP A 361 -2.73 25.47 -1.48
CA ASP A 361 -3.05 24.95 -2.82
C ASP A 361 -2.59 23.50 -3.01
N ILE A 362 -1.38 23.15 -2.55
CA ILE A 362 -0.88 21.77 -2.59
C ILE A 362 -1.79 20.84 -1.78
N PHE A 363 -2.13 21.21 -0.55
CA PHE A 363 -3.01 20.43 0.31
C PHE A 363 -4.39 20.22 -0.34
N LEU A 364 -4.99 21.29 -0.87
CA LEU A 364 -6.24 21.20 -1.61
C LEU A 364 -6.10 20.32 -2.86
N GLY A 365 -4.92 20.34 -3.50
CA GLY A 365 -4.60 19.46 -4.63
C GLY A 365 -4.70 17.99 -4.29
N ILE A 366 -4.14 17.57 -3.14
CA ILE A 366 -4.16 16.19 -2.66
C ILE A 366 -5.59 15.61 -2.63
N TYR A 367 -6.54 16.41 -2.15
CA TYR A 367 -7.93 16.00 -2.03
C TYR A 367 -8.76 16.25 -3.30
N SER A 368 -8.47 17.30 -4.09
CA SER A 368 -9.27 17.66 -5.26
C SER A 368 -8.90 16.87 -6.53
N ASN A 369 -7.65 16.40 -6.65
CA ASN A 369 -7.21 15.69 -7.85
C ASN A 369 -7.98 14.39 -8.11
N PRO A 370 -8.37 13.57 -7.10
CA PRO A 370 -9.24 12.42 -7.34
C PRO A 370 -10.59 12.77 -7.99
N VAL A 371 -11.14 13.99 -7.74
CA VAL A 371 -12.38 14.46 -8.39
C VAL A 371 -12.15 14.73 -9.87
N ASN A 372 -10.98 15.29 -10.23
CA ASN A 372 -10.61 15.54 -11.63
C ASN A 372 -10.33 14.26 -12.43
N ASN A 373 -9.93 13.20 -11.74
CA ASN A 373 -9.55 11.93 -12.35
C ASN A 373 -10.75 11.00 -12.60
N LYS A 374 -11.91 11.30 -12.05
CA LYS A 374 -13.13 10.52 -12.16
C LYS A 374 -14.06 11.05 -13.25
#